data_6fd85b3eb4fdbfd655aa2d399e8774dc
#
_entry.id   6fd85b3eb4fdbfd655aa2d399e8774dc
#
_cell.length_a   1.000
_cell.length_b   1.000
_cell.length_c   1.000
_cell.angle_alpha   90.00
_cell.angle_beta   90.00
_cell.angle_gamma   90.00
#
_symmetry.space_group_name_H-M   'P 1'
#
loop_
_entity.id
_entity.type
_entity.pdbx_description
1 polymer ?
#
loop_
_entity_poly.entity_id
_entity_poly.type
_entity_poly.pdbx_seq_one_letter_code
_entity_poly.pdbx_strand_id
1 'polypeptide(L)'
;MNQIRNTLLALTGGMLLLGAQQAAAQSAAAKPAPATQARPAQDQAADAFKAWDKDGNGNLSLVEFRTGWQQVQRAAELQARLRHQFGTVDANKNDAIDPAEYGNLKLVQNAGAKAPQMSVFDANRDGKLGFGEYVKLVQALAPDAGKAVAK
;
A
#
# COMPACT_ATOMS: atom_id res chain seq x y z
N MET A 1 60.11 23.03 14.08
CA MET A 1 60.70 24.36 14.45
C MET A 1 59.57 25.37 14.51
N ASN A 2 59.54 25.99 15.63
CA ASN A 2 58.84 27.21 16.03
C ASN A 2 57.29 27.17 16.09
N GLN A 3 56.75 27.04 17.29
CA GLN A 3 56.66 27.96 18.44
C GLN A 3 56.23 29.38 17.99
N ILE A 4 55.21 30.05 18.48
CA ILE A 4 55.02 30.60 19.84
C ILE A 4 53.71 31.41 19.80
N ARG A 5 52.84 31.24 20.72
CA ARG A 5 52.50 32.03 21.95
C ARG A 5 51.28 32.95 21.80
N ASN A 6 50.32 32.55 22.60
CA ASN A 6 49.65 33.37 23.66
C ASN A 6 49.45 34.87 23.42
N THR A 7 48.21 35.32 23.54
CA THR A 7 47.90 36.25 24.64
C THR A 7 46.41 36.31 24.96
N LEU A 8 46.11 36.15 26.20
CA LEU A 8 44.89 36.37 26.95
C LEU A 8 44.54 37.86 26.96
N LEU A 9 43.28 38.24 26.82
CA LEU A 9 42.74 39.37 27.60
C LEU A 9 41.22 39.23 27.73
N ALA A 10 40.78 39.16 28.95
CA ALA A 10 39.40 39.29 29.39
C ALA A 10 39.00 40.78 29.39
N LEU A 11 37.73 41.08 29.22
CA LEU A 11 36.94 42.04 30.01
C LEU A 11 35.47 42.09 29.59
N THR A 12 34.64 41.60 30.45
CA THR A 12 33.42 42.19 31.09
C THR A 12 32.42 42.96 30.24
N GLY A 13 31.18 42.50 30.35
CA GLY A 13 30.06 43.38 30.64
C GLY A 13 29.02 43.52 29.51
N GLY A 14 27.80 43.10 29.78
CA GLY A 14 26.67 43.51 28.97
C GLY A 14 25.53 42.50 28.92
N MET A 15 24.83 42.39 30.02
CA MET A 15 23.51 41.72 30.13
C MET A 15 22.48 42.51 29.34
N LEU A 16 21.93 41.93 28.29
CA LEU A 16 20.69 42.40 27.68
C LEU A 16 19.85 41.20 27.31
N LEU A 17 18.85 40.96 28.15
CA LEU A 17 17.71 40.07 27.91
C LEU A 17 16.93 40.58 26.68
N LEU A 18 16.97 39.86 25.58
CA LEU A 18 15.91 39.93 24.57
C LEU A 18 15.39 38.52 24.35
N GLY A 19 14.16 38.32 24.79
CA GLY A 19 13.44 37.11 24.61
C GLY A 19 13.20 36.83 23.10
N ALA A 20 13.84 35.81 22.59
CA ALA A 20 13.48 35.21 21.34
C ALA A 20 12.37 34.19 21.61
N GLN A 21 11.14 34.58 21.33
CA GLN A 21 10.04 33.65 21.25
C GLN A 21 10.34 32.68 20.09
N GLN A 22 10.73 31.46 20.43
CA GLN A 22 10.72 30.36 19.50
C GLN A 22 9.27 29.99 19.24
N ALA A 23 8.76 30.42 18.09
CA ALA A 23 7.55 29.87 17.53
C ALA A 23 7.83 28.38 17.21
N ALA A 24 7.44 27.50 18.12
CA ALA A 24 7.37 26.08 17.84
C ALA A 24 6.30 25.87 16.75
N ALA A 25 6.74 25.74 15.52
CA ALA A 25 5.91 25.17 14.46
C ALA A 25 5.60 23.74 14.87
N GLN A 26 4.44 23.53 15.45
CA GLN A 26 3.86 22.20 15.62
C GLN A 26 3.56 21.67 14.21
N SER A 27 4.48 20.89 13.68
CA SER A 27 4.22 19.98 12.58
C SER A 27 3.09 19.09 13.05
N ALA A 28 1.91 19.27 12.47
CA ALA A 28 0.79 18.37 12.66
C ALA A 28 1.24 16.99 12.17
N ALA A 29 1.62 16.14 13.12
CA ALA A 29 1.89 14.74 12.84
C ALA A 29 0.62 14.15 12.25
N ALA A 30 0.66 13.84 10.96
CA ALA A 30 -0.36 13.06 10.30
C ALA A 30 -0.54 11.77 11.10
N LYS A 31 -1.76 11.55 11.59
CA LYS A 31 -2.14 10.34 12.32
C LYS A 31 -1.79 9.15 11.43
N PRO A 32 -0.90 8.24 11.86
CA PRO A 32 -0.58 7.08 11.05
C PRO A 32 -1.87 6.31 10.79
N ALA A 33 -2.13 6.01 9.52
CA ALA A 33 -3.20 5.11 9.13
C ALA A 33 -3.05 3.81 9.93
N PRO A 34 -4.16 3.17 10.35
CA PRO A 34 -4.07 1.93 11.09
C PRO A 34 -3.32 0.93 10.23
N ALA A 35 -2.09 0.61 10.63
CA ALA A 35 -1.32 -0.46 10.03
C ALA A 35 -2.16 -1.72 10.18
N THR A 36 -2.64 -2.25 9.07
CA THR A 36 -3.21 -3.59 9.03
C THR A 36 -2.12 -4.50 9.59
N GLN A 37 -2.30 -4.97 10.83
CA GLN A 37 -1.32 -5.83 11.48
C GLN A 37 -1.17 -7.06 10.60
N ALA A 38 -0.04 -7.17 9.92
CA ALA A 38 0.29 -8.35 9.14
C ALA A 38 0.28 -9.53 10.13
N ARG A 39 -0.55 -10.55 9.84
CA ARG A 39 -0.54 -11.78 10.63
C ARG A 39 0.88 -12.34 10.68
N PRO A 40 1.32 -12.90 11.81
CA PRO A 40 2.61 -13.56 11.90
C PRO A 40 2.79 -14.57 10.77
N ALA A 41 3.98 -14.65 10.19
CA ALA A 41 4.25 -15.55 9.06
C ALA A 41 3.96 -17.04 9.39
N GLN A 42 4.06 -17.42 10.65
CA GLN A 42 3.74 -18.76 11.14
C GLN A 42 2.24 -19.08 11.01
N ASP A 43 1.34 -18.10 11.28
CA ASP A 43 -0.09 -18.30 11.13
C ASP A 43 -0.48 -18.45 9.66
N GLN A 44 0.19 -17.70 8.77
CA GLN A 44 -0.04 -17.80 7.33
C GLN A 44 0.37 -19.17 6.77
N ALA A 45 1.48 -19.74 7.24
CA ALA A 45 1.92 -21.06 6.83
C ALA A 45 0.95 -22.16 7.31
N ALA A 46 0.45 -22.04 8.54
CA ALA A 46 -0.53 -22.98 9.09
C ALA A 46 -1.88 -22.90 8.35
N ASP A 47 -2.31 -21.68 8.01
CA ASP A 47 -3.53 -21.47 7.21
C ASP A 47 -3.37 -22.05 5.79
N ALA A 48 -2.21 -21.85 5.15
CA ALA A 48 -1.91 -22.43 3.85
C ALA A 48 -1.89 -23.95 3.89
N PHE A 49 -1.24 -24.55 4.90
CA PHE A 49 -1.21 -26.00 5.10
C PHE A 49 -2.64 -26.56 5.18
N LYS A 50 -3.47 -26.01 6.07
CA LYS A 50 -4.88 -26.42 6.22
C LYS A 50 -5.71 -26.26 4.94
N ALA A 51 -5.44 -25.20 4.16
CA ALA A 51 -6.14 -24.96 2.92
C ALA A 51 -5.74 -25.96 1.82
N TRP A 52 -4.52 -26.50 1.87
CA TRP A 52 -3.97 -27.41 0.89
C TRP A 52 -4.18 -28.89 1.25
N ASP A 53 -4.20 -29.21 2.53
CA ASP A 53 -4.58 -30.55 3.05
C ASP A 53 -6.08 -30.79 2.84
N LYS A 54 -6.41 -31.36 1.67
CA LYS A 54 -7.81 -31.54 1.24
C LYS A 54 -8.52 -32.70 1.89
N ASP A 55 -7.76 -33.75 2.21
CA ASP A 55 -8.29 -34.94 2.87
C ASP A 55 -8.24 -34.85 4.41
N GLY A 56 -7.59 -33.82 4.96
CA GLY A 56 -7.52 -33.55 6.40
C GLY A 56 -6.66 -34.53 7.16
N ASN A 57 -5.73 -35.22 6.48
CA ASN A 57 -4.91 -36.27 7.09
C ASN A 57 -3.69 -35.74 7.88
N GLY A 58 -3.49 -34.40 7.88
CA GLY A 58 -2.37 -33.75 8.55
C GLY A 58 -1.04 -33.85 7.79
N ASN A 59 -1.05 -34.31 6.54
CA ASN A 59 0.11 -34.38 5.66
C ASN A 59 -0.24 -33.73 4.31
N LEU A 60 0.74 -33.13 3.65
CA LEU A 60 0.56 -32.67 2.27
C LEU A 60 1.12 -33.71 1.30
N SER A 61 0.24 -34.35 0.54
CA SER A 61 0.64 -35.15 -0.60
C SER A 61 1.26 -34.26 -1.69
N LEU A 62 2.06 -34.84 -2.59
CA LEU A 62 2.64 -34.12 -3.72
C LEU A 62 1.54 -33.47 -4.62
N VAL A 63 0.39 -34.09 -4.74
CA VAL A 63 -0.72 -33.59 -5.54
C VAL A 63 -1.33 -32.35 -4.88
N GLU A 64 -1.58 -32.39 -3.59
CA GLU A 64 -2.09 -31.26 -2.81
C GLU A 64 -1.14 -30.10 -2.81
N PHE A 65 0.15 -30.36 -2.54
CA PHE A 65 1.19 -29.34 -2.59
C PHE A 65 1.24 -28.66 -3.97
N ARG A 66 1.28 -29.44 -5.07
CA ARG A 66 1.30 -28.87 -6.44
C ARG A 66 0.07 -28.03 -6.73
N THR A 67 -1.11 -28.49 -6.31
CA THR A 67 -2.36 -27.76 -6.50
C THR A 67 -2.34 -26.43 -5.72
N GLY A 68 -1.96 -26.46 -4.46
CA GLY A 68 -1.83 -25.28 -3.62
C GLY A 68 -0.79 -24.31 -4.17
N TRP A 69 0.37 -24.80 -4.58
CA TRP A 69 1.42 -23.99 -5.19
C TRP A 69 0.97 -23.30 -6.47
N GLN A 70 0.27 -24.03 -7.35
CA GLN A 70 -0.30 -23.43 -8.57
C GLN A 70 -1.29 -22.32 -8.25
N GLN A 71 -2.11 -22.45 -7.20
CA GLN A 71 -3.02 -21.38 -6.79
C GLN A 71 -2.26 -20.12 -6.34
N VAL A 72 -1.18 -20.29 -5.59
CA VAL A 72 -0.32 -19.17 -5.17
C VAL A 72 0.31 -18.46 -6.37
N GLN A 73 0.84 -19.23 -7.33
CA GLN A 73 1.43 -18.67 -8.55
C GLN A 73 0.41 -17.86 -9.36
N ARG A 74 -0.79 -18.42 -9.57
CA ARG A 74 -1.87 -17.71 -10.27
C ARG A 74 -2.29 -16.42 -9.55
N ALA A 75 -2.39 -16.46 -8.23
CA ALA A 75 -2.73 -15.28 -7.45
C ALA A 75 -1.65 -14.20 -7.58
N ALA A 76 -0.37 -14.58 -7.54
CA ALA A 76 0.75 -13.66 -7.73
C ALA A 76 0.77 -13.04 -9.13
N GLU A 77 0.52 -13.84 -10.17
CA GLU A 77 0.42 -13.35 -11.55
C GLU A 77 -0.73 -12.37 -11.73
N LEU A 78 -1.90 -12.68 -11.17
CA LEU A 78 -3.06 -11.78 -11.21
C LEU A 78 -2.74 -10.47 -10.49
N GLN A 79 -2.15 -10.54 -9.31
CA GLN A 79 -1.76 -9.34 -8.55
C GLN A 79 -0.75 -8.49 -9.33
N ALA A 80 0.24 -9.12 -9.98
CA ALA A 80 1.21 -8.41 -10.80
C ALA A 80 0.55 -7.70 -11.99
N ARG A 81 -0.39 -8.35 -12.68
CA ARG A 81 -1.18 -7.74 -13.76
C ARG A 81 -2.00 -6.56 -13.27
N LEU A 82 -2.68 -6.71 -12.14
CA LEU A 82 -3.48 -5.62 -11.56
C LEU A 82 -2.61 -4.44 -11.14
N ARG A 83 -1.43 -4.68 -10.56
CA ARG A 83 -0.48 -3.61 -10.25
C ARG A 83 0.04 -2.90 -11.50
N HIS A 84 0.33 -3.65 -12.54
CA HIS A 84 0.75 -3.06 -13.82
C HIS A 84 -0.35 -2.17 -14.41
N GLN A 85 -1.60 -2.65 -14.45
CA GLN A 85 -2.74 -1.87 -14.93
C GLN A 85 -2.99 -0.63 -14.07
N PHE A 86 -2.92 -0.78 -12.75
CA PHE A 86 -3.03 0.33 -11.80
C PHE A 86 -2.00 1.42 -12.10
N GLY A 87 -0.71 1.06 -12.20
CA GLY A 87 0.36 2.02 -12.53
C GLY A 87 0.28 2.62 -13.93
N THR A 88 -0.46 1.99 -14.86
CA THR A 88 -0.72 2.57 -16.18
C THR A 88 -1.77 3.68 -16.12
N VAL A 89 -2.71 3.60 -15.19
CA VAL A 89 -3.79 4.58 -14.99
C VAL A 89 -3.35 5.69 -14.06
N ASP A 90 -2.57 5.37 -13.04
CA ASP A 90 -1.92 6.32 -12.13
C ASP A 90 -0.84 7.12 -12.89
N ALA A 91 -1.28 8.15 -13.61
CA ALA A 91 -0.42 8.94 -14.48
C ALA A 91 0.50 9.88 -13.69
N ASN A 92 0.03 10.34 -12.53
CA ASN A 92 0.79 11.26 -11.66
C ASN A 92 1.69 10.51 -10.66
N LYS A 93 1.60 9.16 -10.61
CA LYS A 93 2.43 8.25 -9.78
C LYS A 93 2.36 8.55 -8.29
N ASN A 94 1.15 8.83 -7.81
CA ASN A 94 0.89 9.08 -6.40
C ASN A 94 0.43 7.83 -5.64
N ASP A 95 0.52 6.63 -6.28
CA ASP A 95 0.08 5.33 -5.76
C ASP A 95 -1.43 5.27 -5.45
N ALA A 96 -2.23 6.12 -6.10
CA ALA A 96 -3.68 6.14 -6.00
C ALA A 96 -4.31 6.51 -7.34
N ILE A 97 -5.56 6.16 -7.58
CA ILE A 97 -6.34 6.60 -8.74
C ILE A 97 -7.21 7.76 -8.30
N ASP A 98 -6.92 8.94 -8.84
CA ASP A 98 -7.67 10.16 -8.62
C ASP A 98 -8.99 10.17 -9.40
N PRO A 99 -9.96 11.04 -9.06
CA PRO A 99 -11.20 11.19 -9.82
C PRO A 99 -10.99 11.47 -11.31
N ALA A 100 -9.94 12.22 -11.67
CA ALA A 100 -9.61 12.51 -13.06
C ALA A 100 -9.10 11.26 -13.80
N GLU A 101 -8.43 10.35 -13.10
CA GLU A 101 -7.88 9.10 -13.64
C GLU A 101 -8.92 7.98 -13.66
N TYR A 102 -9.89 8.02 -12.75
CA TYR A 102 -10.97 7.04 -12.63
C TYR A 102 -11.73 6.85 -13.95
N GLY A 103 -12.02 7.94 -14.64
CA GLY A 103 -12.67 7.91 -15.94
C GLY A 103 -11.84 7.24 -17.05
N ASN A 104 -10.52 7.12 -16.88
CA ASN A 104 -9.62 6.47 -17.83
C ASN A 104 -9.55 4.94 -17.65
N LEU A 105 -10.12 4.42 -16.57
CA LEU A 105 -10.21 2.97 -16.36
C LEU A 105 -11.07 2.34 -17.44
N LYS A 106 -10.50 1.40 -18.21
CA LYS A 106 -11.24 0.69 -19.28
C LYS A 106 -12.50 -0.01 -18.77
N LEU A 107 -12.48 -0.53 -17.55
CA LEU A 107 -13.64 -1.18 -16.93
C LEU A 107 -14.77 -0.17 -16.68
N VAL A 108 -14.43 1.04 -16.26
CA VAL A 108 -15.38 2.14 -16.05
C VAL A 108 -15.95 2.61 -17.39
N GLN A 109 -15.10 2.80 -18.41
CA GLN A 109 -15.49 3.17 -19.75
C GLN A 109 -16.42 2.13 -20.38
N ASN A 110 -16.10 0.85 -20.25
CA ASN A 110 -16.91 -0.25 -20.77
C ASN A 110 -18.27 -0.37 -20.07
N ALA A 111 -18.35 -0.03 -18.78
CA ALA A 111 -19.61 0.00 -18.04
C ALA A 111 -20.49 1.20 -18.44
N GLY A 112 -19.90 2.27 -19.00
CA GLY A 112 -20.60 3.46 -19.49
C GLY A 112 -21.51 4.07 -18.42
N ALA A 113 -22.79 4.27 -18.75
CA ALA A 113 -23.77 4.85 -17.81
C ALA A 113 -24.06 3.97 -16.57
N LYS A 114 -23.64 2.70 -16.59
CA LYS A 114 -23.78 1.77 -15.47
C LYS A 114 -22.51 1.72 -14.61
N ALA A 115 -21.50 2.51 -14.91
CA ALA A 115 -20.29 2.57 -14.12
C ALA A 115 -20.62 3.05 -12.69
N PRO A 116 -20.18 2.33 -11.67
CA PRO A 116 -20.37 2.77 -10.30
C PRO A 116 -19.54 4.04 -10.04
N GLN A 117 -20.00 4.85 -9.09
CA GLN A 117 -19.22 5.99 -8.66
C GLN A 117 -17.96 5.53 -7.89
N MET A 118 -16.88 6.27 -8.00
CA MET A 118 -15.62 5.98 -7.32
C MET A 118 -15.80 5.85 -5.80
N SER A 119 -16.66 6.69 -5.20
CA SER A 119 -16.96 6.71 -3.78
C SER A 119 -17.54 5.39 -3.22
N VAL A 120 -18.06 4.51 -4.10
CA VAL A 120 -18.55 3.17 -3.69
C VAL A 120 -17.40 2.28 -3.24
N PHE A 121 -16.21 2.48 -3.81
CA PHE A 121 -15.01 1.69 -3.56
C PHE A 121 -14.00 2.38 -2.65
N ASP A 122 -14.11 3.70 -2.49
CA ASP A 122 -13.32 4.53 -1.58
C ASP A 122 -13.75 4.25 -0.13
N ALA A 123 -13.15 3.22 0.47
CA ALA A 123 -13.52 2.75 1.80
C ALA A 123 -12.97 3.64 2.92
N ASN A 124 -11.82 4.27 2.71
CA ASN A 124 -11.19 5.17 3.66
C ASN A 124 -11.67 6.62 3.53
N ARG A 125 -12.41 6.93 2.43
CA ARG A 125 -12.99 8.23 2.11
C ARG A 125 -11.95 9.34 1.95
N ASP A 126 -10.81 9.00 1.37
CA ASP A 126 -9.76 9.97 1.07
C ASP A 126 -9.93 10.65 -0.30
N GLY A 127 -10.97 10.28 -1.05
CA GLY A 127 -11.30 10.83 -2.36
C GLY A 127 -10.50 10.22 -3.49
N LYS A 128 -9.80 9.12 -3.28
CA LYS A 128 -8.96 8.39 -4.22
C LYS A 128 -9.20 6.89 -4.09
N LEU A 129 -8.68 6.09 -5.03
CA LEU A 129 -8.63 4.65 -4.89
C LEU A 129 -7.19 4.19 -4.75
N GLY A 130 -6.83 3.73 -3.56
CA GLY A 130 -5.61 2.98 -3.35
C GLY A 130 -5.67 1.61 -4.06
N PHE A 131 -4.52 0.94 -4.20
CA PHE A 131 -4.46 -0.34 -4.92
C PHE A 131 -5.46 -1.40 -4.39
N GLY A 132 -5.65 -1.49 -3.07
CA GLY A 132 -6.61 -2.44 -2.48
C GLY A 132 -8.06 -2.14 -2.86
N GLU A 133 -8.44 -0.89 -2.99
CA GLU A 133 -9.76 -0.42 -3.38
C GLU A 133 -9.98 -0.61 -4.89
N TYR A 134 -8.94 -0.34 -5.69
CA TYR A 134 -8.93 -0.66 -7.11
C TYR A 134 -9.15 -2.16 -7.37
N VAL A 135 -8.54 -3.05 -6.59
CA VAL A 135 -8.78 -4.50 -6.71
C VAL A 135 -10.24 -4.84 -6.47
N LYS A 136 -10.90 -4.22 -5.49
CA LYS A 136 -12.34 -4.41 -5.24
C LYS A 136 -13.20 -3.92 -6.40
N LEU A 137 -12.84 -2.76 -6.99
CA LEU A 137 -13.49 -2.25 -8.20
C LEU A 137 -13.40 -3.26 -9.36
N VAL A 138 -12.19 -3.80 -9.61
CA VAL A 138 -11.99 -4.79 -10.68
C VAL A 138 -12.81 -6.04 -10.43
N GLN A 139 -12.84 -6.54 -9.19
CA GLN A 139 -13.65 -7.71 -8.83
C GLN A 139 -15.16 -7.48 -9.04
N ALA A 140 -15.63 -6.28 -8.79
CA ALA A 140 -17.04 -5.92 -8.97
C ALA A 140 -17.42 -5.78 -10.45
N LEU A 141 -16.56 -5.19 -11.28
CA LEU A 141 -16.84 -4.92 -12.69
C LEU A 141 -16.44 -6.06 -13.64
N ALA A 142 -15.48 -6.89 -13.23
CA ALA A 142 -15.01 -8.04 -14.01
C ALA A 142 -14.95 -9.29 -13.11
N PRO A 143 -16.10 -9.82 -12.67
CA PRO A 143 -16.14 -10.96 -11.73
C PRO A 143 -15.48 -12.22 -12.30
N ASP A 144 -15.34 -12.31 -13.62
CA ASP A 144 -14.70 -13.43 -14.31
C ASP A 144 -13.19 -13.22 -14.54
N ALA A 145 -12.66 -12.04 -14.31
CA ALA A 145 -11.21 -11.78 -14.45
C ALA A 145 -10.37 -12.65 -13.50
N GLY A 146 -10.91 -13.02 -12.35
CA GLY A 146 -10.32 -13.98 -11.43
C GLY A 146 -10.54 -15.45 -11.78
N LYS A 147 -11.59 -15.75 -12.57
CA LYS A 147 -11.96 -17.13 -12.96
C LYS A 147 -11.25 -17.59 -14.23
N ALA A 148 -10.84 -16.67 -15.10
CA ALA A 148 -10.15 -16.99 -16.36
C ALA A 148 -8.79 -17.70 -16.17
N VAL A 149 -8.30 -17.78 -14.93
CA VAL A 149 -7.05 -18.47 -14.55
C VAL A 149 -7.31 -19.87 -13.99
N ALA A 150 -8.57 -20.32 -13.95
CA ALA A 150 -8.97 -21.60 -13.36
C ALA A 150 -9.27 -22.72 -14.38
N LYS A 151 -8.87 -22.54 -15.66
CA LYS A 151 -8.98 -23.59 -16.70
C LYS A 151 -7.62 -24.08 -17.15
#